data_c31c6b59d4f7bd41b8abd85110698f05
#
_entry.id   c31c6b59d4f7bd41b8abd85110698f05
#
_cell.length_a   1.000
_cell.length_b   1.000
_cell.length_c   1.000
_cell.angle_alpha   90.00
_cell.angle_beta   90.00
_cell.angle_gamma   90.00
#
_symmetry.space_group_name_H-M   'P 1'
#
loop_
_entity.id
_entity.type
_entity.pdbx_description
1 polymer ?
#
loop_
_entity_poly.entity_id
_entity_poly.type
_entity_poly.pdbx_seq_one_letter_code
_entity_poly.pdbx_strand_id
1 'polypeptide(L)'
;MKTLRINAISVLAFLLLSCTPDYTYVRVGGFAQGGPYTIKADLSGTSLTPESLKSSVDSIFNAIDQSVSGYSKSSLLSRFNAGESVEKDSIFLALEDLGNRYYEETSGVVDVWSAPLFDVWGFGFTPDSLPSPELIEAAKAQSALRKKVNFNAIAQGYSCDLIAGWLRSKGVRNMLVDVGEIFGCGVNPEGRHWTIGIDSPVDGNNKPGADLKCIYSLPQGPCGIVTSGNYRKFYIRDGKKYAHTIDPITGYPVTHNLLSATIISSNPESVTNAADADAYATWCMVVGLDEARRFVESRPYLEAVLIYEEDGQMKLWRSDEADGAD
;
A
#
# COMPACT_ATOMS: atom_id res chain seq x y z
N MET A 1 22.45 33.53 -76.99
CA MET A 1 22.12 32.25 -76.42
C MET A 1 22.49 32.29 -74.94
N LYS A 2 21.50 32.47 -74.05
CA LYS A 2 21.67 32.44 -72.56
C LYS A 2 21.17 31.11 -72.06
N THR A 3 22.07 30.28 -71.54
CA THR A 3 21.79 29.00 -70.95
C THR A 3 21.30 29.20 -69.47
N LEU A 4 20.07 28.80 -69.27
CA LEU A 4 19.43 28.82 -67.91
C LEU A 4 19.90 27.61 -67.18
N ARG A 5 20.61 27.79 -66.06
CA ARG A 5 20.95 26.70 -65.13
C ARG A 5 19.82 26.56 -64.08
N ILE A 6 19.12 25.47 -64.13
CA ILE A 6 18.13 25.09 -63.13
C ILE A 6 18.87 24.38 -61.98
N ASN A 7 18.89 25.02 -60.81
CA ASN A 7 19.36 24.41 -59.59
C ASN A 7 18.22 23.54 -58.98
N ALA A 8 18.44 22.25 -59.00
CA ALA A 8 17.57 21.33 -58.29
C ALA A 8 17.86 21.36 -56.81
N ILE A 9 16.96 21.93 -56.01
CA ILE A 9 16.99 21.86 -54.54
C ILE A 9 16.35 20.53 -54.16
N SER A 10 17.17 19.57 -53.74
CA SER A 10 16.69 18.32 -53.13
C SER A 10 16.18 18.61 -51.73
N VAL A 11 14.88 18.61 -51.55
CA VAL A 11 14.23 18.65 -50.24
C VAL A 11 14.30 17.23 -49.66
N LEU A 12 15.23 17.02 -48.74
CA LEU A 12 15.33 15.79 -47.96
C LEU A 12 14.26 15.84 -46.85
N ALA A 13 13.10 15.25 -47.11
CA ALA A 13 12.06 15.08 -46.10
C ALA A 13 12.52 14.02 -45.06
N PHE A 14 12.95 14.47 -43.88
CA PHE A 14 13.11 13.63 -42.72
C PHE A 14 11.71 13.17 -42.26
N LEU A 15 11.30 11.98 -42.68
CA LEU A 15 10.21 11.26 -42.02
C LEU A 15 10.68 10.87 -40.62
N LEU A 16 10.34 11.67 -39.61
CA LEU A 16 10.36 11.26 -38.24
C LEU A 16 9.29 10.16 -38.06
N LEU A 17 9.71 8.90 -38.24
CA LEU A 17 8.96 7.77 -37.78
C LEU A 17 8.92 7.89 -36.24
N SER A 18 7.85 8.49 -35.73
CA SER A 18 7.47 8.37 -34.33
C SER A 18 7.11 6.89 -34.15
N CYS A 19 8.08 6.07 -33.71
CA CYS A 19 7.80 4.76 -33.16
C CYS A 19 7.03 4.98 -31.85
N THR A 20 5.71 5.03 -31.92
CA THR A 20 4.89 4.81 -30.75
C THR A 20 5.12 3.36 -30.32
N PRO A 21 5.54 3.12 -29.06
CA PRO A 21 5.68 1.75 -28.59
C PRO A 21 4.34 1.00 -28.74
N ASP A 22 4.38 -0.17 -29.33
CA ASP A 22 3.19 -1.01 -29.49
C ASP A 22 2.99 -1.81 -28.20
N TYR A 23 2.29 -1.20 -27.22
CA TYR A 23 2.00 -1.82 -25.93
C TYR A 23 0.84 -2.79 -26.03
N THR A 24 1.00 -3.99 -25.47
CA THR A 24 -0.06 -4.99 -25.35
C THR A 24 -0.57 -5.06 -23.91
N TYR A 25 -1.33 -4.04 -23.51
CA TYR A 25 -1.90 -4.01 -22.17
C TYR A 25 -3.07 -4.95 -22.02
N VAL A 26 -3.04 -5.69 -20.91
CA VAL A 26 -4.15 -6.51 -20.45
C VAL A 26 -4.60 -6.05 -19.07
N ARG A 27 -5.86 -6.34 -18.76
CA ARG A 27 -6.43 -6.15 -17.44
C ARG A 27 -7.02 -7.47 -16.96
N VAL A 28 -6.54 -7.96 -15.83
CA VAL A 28 -7.15 -9.07 -15.10
C VAL A 28 -7.61 -8.59 -13.74
N GLY A 29 -8.61 -9.26 -13.16
CA GLY A 29 -9.12 -8.88 -11.85
C GLY A 29 -9.88 -10.03 -11.21
N GLY A 30 -10.19 -9.87 -9.93
CA GLY A 30 -10.89 -10.86 -9.13
C GLY A 30 -11.17 -10.33 -7.73
N PHE A 31 -11.29 -11.25 -6.77
CA PHE A 31 -11.51 -10.95 -5.36
C PHE A 31 -10.49 -11.73 -4.53
N ALA A 32 -9.74 -11.04 -3.69
CA ALA A 32 -8.75 -11.62 -2.78
C ALA A 32 -8.58 -10.72 -1.55
N GLN A 33 -8.12 -11.28 -0.44
CA GLN A 33 -7.81 -10.54 0.80
C GLN A 33 -8.93 -9.61 1.29
N GLY A 34 -10.19 -10.02 1.06
CA GLY A 34 -11.37 -9.28 1.51
C GLY A 34 -11.83 -8.15 0.56
N GLY A 35 -11.20 -7.97 -0.59
CA GLY A 35 -11.54 -6.92 -1.57
C GLY A 35 -11.38 -7.33 -3.03
N PRO A 36 -11.87 -6.49 -3.97
CA PRO A 36 -11.56 -6.66 -5.38
C PRO A 36 -10.09 -6.31 -5.63
N TYR A 37 -9.47 -7.01 -6.59
CA TYR A 37 -8.16 -6.64 -7.11
C TYR A 37 -8.19 -6.39 -8.62
N THR A 38 -7.25 -5.60 -9.10
CA THR A 38 -7.05 -5.33 -10.53
C THR A 38 -5.56 -5.28 -10.85
N ILE A 39 -5.14 -6.05 -11.85
CA ILE A 39 -3.78 -5.99 -12.39
C ILE A 39 -3.88 -5.48 -13.83
N LYS A 40 -3.16 -4.41 -14.14
CA LYS A 40 -2.94 -3.91 -15.50
C LYS A 40 -1.47 -4.13 -15.83
N ALA A 41 -1.17 -4.81 -16.92
CA ALA A 41 0.20 -5.14 -17.30
C ALA A 41 0.38 -5.11 -18.82
N ASP A 42 1.51 -4.58 -19.26
CA ASP A 42 1.95 -4.65 -20.64
C ASP A 42 2.66 -6.00 -20.87
N LEU A 43 2.07 -6.85 -21.66
CA LEU A 43 2.61 -8.19 -21.97
C LEU A 43 3.49 -8.21 -23.22
N SER A 44 3.79 -7.07 -23.84
CA SER A 44 4.66 -6.96 -25.01
C SER A 44 6.01 -7.61 -24.75
N GLY A 45 6.44 -8.48 -25.65
CA GLY A 45 7.73 -9.17 -25.55
C GLY A 45 7.80 -10.26 -24.47
N THR A 46 6.68 -10.62 -23.85
CA THR A 46 6.59 -11.74 -22.89
C THR A 46 5.90 -12.95 -23.51
N SER A 47 5.97 -14.10 -22.85
CA SER A 47 5.20 -15.31 -23.22
C SER A 47 3.88 -15.42 -22.45
N LEU A 48 3.50 -14.40 -21.66
CA LEU A 48 2.28 -14.42 -20.88
C LEU A 48 1.05 -14.19 -21.75
N THR A 49 -0.04 -14.87 -21.39
CA THR A 49 -1.39 -14.58 -21.87
C THR A 49 -2.24 -14.04 -20.74
N PRO A 50 -3.38 -13.36 -21.00
CA PRO A 50 -4.29 -12.92 -19.94
C PRO A 50 -4.71 -14.05 -19.01
N GLU A 51 -4.94 -15.26 -19.53
CA GLU A 51 -5.36 -16.44 -18.78
C GLU A 51 -4.23 -16.94 -17.87
N SER A 52 -2.99 -17.04 -18.39
CA SER A 52 -1.83 -17.46 -17.60
C SER A 52 -1.47 -16.42 -16.52
N LEU A 53 -1.60 -15.13 -16.84
CA LEU A 53 -1.45 -14.05 -15.87
C LEU A 53 -2.48 -14.20 -14.74
N LYS A 54 -3.78 -14.32 -15.08
CA LYS A 54 -4.86 -14.46 -14.09
C LYS A 54 -4.63 -15.67 -13.20
N SER A 55 -4.35 -16.84 -13.79
CA SER A 55 -4.12 -18.10 -13.05
C SER A 55 -2.92 -17.99 -12.09
N SER A 56 -1.84 -17.34 -12.52
CA SER A 56 -0.65 -17.16 -11.67
C SER A 56 -0.91 -16.20 -10.51
N VAL A 57 -1.62 -15.10 -10.76
CA VAL A 57 -2.00 -14.14 -9.73
C VAL A 57 -2.92 -14.81 -8.68
N ASP A 58 -3.92 -15.57 -9.12
CA ASP A 58 -4.79 -16.33 -8.21
C ASP A 58 -4.01 -17.35 -7.37
N SER A 59 -3.01 -18.00 -7.97
CA SER A 59 -2.13 -18.95 -7.26
C SER A 59 -1.29 -18.23 -6.19
N ILE A 60 -0.78 -17.02 -6.48
CA ILE A 60 -0.05 -16.20 -5.50
C ILE A 60 -0.97 -15.82 -4.35
N PHE A 61 -2.18 -15.33 -4.61
CA PHE A 61 -3.15 -15.00 -3.55
C PHE A 61 -3.52 -16.22 -2.70
N ASN A 62 -3.74 -17.37 -3.33
CA ASN A 62 -4.04 -18.60 -2.59
C ASN A 62 -2.86 -19.01 -1.67
N ALA A 63 -1.62 -18.87 -2.11
CA ALA A 63 -0.45 -19.13 -1.28
C ALA A 63 -0.38 -18.16 -0.07
N ILE A 64 -0.64 -16.87 -0.31
CA ILE A 64 -0.70 -15.85 0.75
C ILE A 64 -1.81 -16.18 1.76
N ASP A 65 -3.01 -16.54 1.29
CA ASP A 65 -4.13 -16.88 2.15
C ASP A 65 -3.86 -18.13 3.00
N GLN A 66 -3.24 -19.15 2.42
CA GLN A 66 -2.84 -20.34 3.16
C GLN A 66 -1.77 -20.06 4.22
N SER A 67 -0.88 -19.12 3.94
CA SER A 67 0.19 -18.72 4.84
C SER A 67 -0.32 -17.79 5.95
N VAL A 68 -0.85 -16.61 5.59
CA VAL A 68 -0.99 -15.51 6.55
C VAL A 68 -2.40 -14.92 6.68
N SER A 69 -3.44 -15.58 6.16
CA SER A 69 -4.81 -15.11 6.36
C SER A 69 -5.25 -15.27 7.81
N GLY A 70 -5.55 -14.17 8.49
CA GLY A 70 -6.14 -14.20 9.83
C GLY A 70 -7.62 -14.65 9.85
N TYR A 71 -8.28 -14.72 8.69
CA TYR A 71 -9.68 -15.16 8.54
C TYR A 71 -9.81 -16.67 8.31
N SER A 72 -8.79 -17.30 7.74
CA SER A 72 -8.75 -18.75 7.52
C SER A 72 -8.20 -19.45 8.75
N LYS A 73 -9.05 -20.27 9.41
CA LYS A 73 -8.63 -21.07 10.58
C LYS A 73 -7.54 -22.09 10.26
N SER A 74 -7.40 -22.47 8.99
CA SER A 74 -6.41 -23.45 8.52
C SER A 74 -5.09 -22.81 8.05
N SER A 75 -4.99 -21.48 8.01
CA SER A 75 -3.74 -20.80 7.66
C SER A 75 -2.63 -21.05 8.66
N LEU A 76 -1.38 -20.93 8.22
CA LEU A 76 -0.23 -21.05 9.12
C LEU A 76 -0.30 -20.00 10.23
N LEU A 77 -0.67 -18.74 9.89
CA LEU A 77 -0.85 -17.67 10.85
C LEU A 77 -1.86 -18.03 11.96
N SER A 78 -3.05 -18.50 11.57
CA SER A 78 -4.10 -18.82 12.55
C SER A 78 -3.70 -19.98 13.47
N ARG A 79 -3.04 -20.98 12.92
CA ARG A 79 -2.52 -22.13 13.68
C ARG A 79 -1.39 -21.72 14.60
N PHE A 80 -0.44 -20.89 14.12
CA PHE A 80 0.62 -20.31 14.93
C PHE A 80 0.04 -19.50 16.11
N ASN A 81 -0.94 -18.63 15.84
CA ASN A 81 -1.59 -17.81 16.86
C ASN A 81 -2.43 -18.65 17.86
N ALA A 82 -2.86 -19.84 17.46
CA ALA A 82 -3.50 -20.83 18.35
C ALA A 82 -2.48 -21.59 19.22
N GLY A 83 -1.19 -21.37 19.05
CA GLY A 83 -0.12 -22.02 19.80
C GLY A 83 0.28 -23.39 19.26
N GLU A 84 -0.13 -23.73 18.03
CA GLU A 84 0.31 -24.95 17.36
C GLU A 84 1.78 -24.85 16.93
N SER A 85 2.47 -25.99 16.94
CA SER A 85 3.79 -26.09 16.31
C SER A 85 3.61 -26.16 14.80
N VAL A 86 3.97 -25.09 14.08
CA VAL A 86 3.88 -24.99 12.62
C VAL A 86 5.26 -24.77 12.02
N GLU A 87 5.49 -25.36 10.85
CA GLU A 87 6.63 -25.01 10.00
C GLU A 87 6.25 -23.76 9.19
N LYS A 88 6.95 -22.65 9.42
CA LYS A 88 6.71 -21.39 8.73
C LYS A 88 7.22 -21.49 7.28
N ASP A 89 6.38 -21.13 6.33
CA ASP A 89 6.75 -21.05 4.92
C ASP A 89 7.52 -19.75 4.59
N SER A 90 7.95 -19.60 3.35
CA SER A 90 8.73 -18.44 2.89
C SER A 90 7.95 -17.12 2.98
N ILE A 91 6.61 -17.14 2.81
CA ILE A 91 5.77 -15.95 2.90
C ILE A 91 5.67 -15.48 4.35
N PHE A 92 5.42 -16.42 5.28
CA PHE A 92 5.37 -16.12 6.70
C PHE A 92 6.69 -15.56 7.20
N LEU A 93 7.82 -16.21 6.85
CA LEU A 93 9.16 -15.77 7.27
C LEU A 93 9.50 -14.37 6.69
N ALA A 94 9.18 -14.12 5.42
CA ALA A 94 9.41 -12.81 4.82
C ALA A 94 8.62 -11.69 5.51
N LEU A 95 7.35 -11.93 5.85
CA LEU A 95 6.53 -10.95 6.56
C LEU A 95 6.98 -10.77 8.03
N GLU A 96 7.47 -11.84 8.67
CA GLU A 96 8.06 -11.75 10.01
C GLU A 96 9.34 -10.90 10.00
N ASP A 97 10.22 -11.10 9.01
CA ASP A 97 11.43 -10.32 8.83
C ASP A 97 11.14 -8.86 8.53
N LEU A 98 10.18 -8.59 7.62
CA LEU A 98 9.71 -7.24 7.34
C LEU A 98 9.11 -6.58 8.59
N GLY A 99 8.26 -7.29 9.33
CA GLY A 99 7.68 -6.80 10.57
C GLY A 99 8.73 -6.44 11.61
N ASN A 100 9.78 -7.24 11.77
CA ASN A 100 10.89 -6.94 12.66
C ASN A 100 11.68 -5.71 12.18
N ARG A 101 11.94 -5.57 10.88
CA ARG A 101 12.57 -4.38 10.29
C ARG A 101 11.77 -3.12 10.59
N TYR A 102 10.46 -3.12 10.31
CA TYR A 102 9.61 -1.96 10.59
C TYR A 102 9.50 -1.64 12.08
N TYR A 103 9.49 -2.66 12.95
CA TYR A 103 9.57 -2.45 14.39
C TYR A 103 10.79 -1.62 14.77
N GLU A 104 11.97 -1.96 14.24
CA GLU A 104 13.22 -1.24 14.50
C GLU A 104 13.21 0.17 13.89
N GLU A 105 12.83 0.31 12.61
CA GLU A 105 12.80 1.58 11.89
C GLU A 105 11.79 2.59 12.45
N THR A 106 10.71 2.10 13.08
CA THR A 106 9.62 2.92 13.63
C THR A 106 9.64 2.99 15.16
N SER A 107 10.72 2.53 15.80
CA SER A 107 10.87 2.51 17.26
C SER A 107 9.70 1.82 17.97
N GLY A 108 9.21 0.72 17.40
CA GLY A 108 8.17 -0.12 17.98
C GLY A 108 6.73 0.29 17.65
N VAL A 109 6.53 1.36 16.88
CA VAL A 109 5.17 1.82 16.51
C VAL A 109 4.50 0.91 15.50
N VAL A 110 5.23 0.39 14.51
CA VAL A 110 4.72 -0.69 13.64
C VAL A 110 5.18 -2.01 14.22
N ASP A 111 4.30 -2.65 14.98
CA ASP A 111 4.59 -3.90 15.69
C ASP A 111 3.63 -5.02 15.28
N VAL A 112 4.08 -5.93 14.43
CA VAL A 112 3.30 -7.11 14.00
C VAL A 112 2.99 -8.07 15.15
N TRP A 113 3.71 -7.98 16.27
CA TRP A 113 3.50 -8.79 17.46
C TRP A 113 2.45 -8.20 18.42
N SER A 114 1.89 -7.03 18.09
CA SER A 114 0.85 -6.38 18.89
C SER A 114 -0.56 -6.98 18.69
N ALA A 115 -0.69 -8.13 18.03
CA ALA A 115 -1.96 -8.83 17.84
C ALA A 115 -2.84 -8.93 19.12
N PRO A 116 -2.30 -9.22 20.33
CA PRO A 116 -3.11 -9.24 21.56
C PRO A 116 -3.80 -7.89 21.87
N LEU A 117 -3.18 -6.75 21.51
CA LEU A 117 -3.79 -5.43 21.68
C LEU A 117 -4.99 -5.23 20.74
N PHE A 118 -4.87 -5.62 19.48
CA PHE A 118 -5.98 -5.56 18.53
C PHE A 118 -7.14 -6.46 18.96
N ASP A 119 -6.85 -7.63 19.53
CA ASP A 119 -7.86 -8.56 20.03
C ASP A 119 -8.67 -7.95 21.18
N VAL A 120 -8.05 -7.34 22.19
CA VAL A 120 -8.77 -6.77 23.35
C VAL A 120 -9.57 -5.53 23.00
N TRP A 121 -9.18 -4.79 21.96
CA TRP A 121 -9.94 -3.66 21.43
C TRP A 121 -11.07 -4.07 20.47
N GLY A 122 -11.21 -5.36 20.12
CA GLY A 122 -12.23 -5.84 19.18
C GLY A 122 -11.95 -5.57 17.71
N PHE A 123 -10.76 -5.05 17.36
CA PHE A 123 -10.34 -4.85 15.98
C PHE A 123 -9.65 -6.07 15.36
N GLY A 124 -9.37 -7.10 16.18
CA GLY A 124 -8.96 -8.42 15.76
C GLY A 124 -10.17 -9.27 15.35
N PHE A 125 -10.24 -10.50 15.89
CA PHE A 125 -11.29 -11.47 15.57
C PHE A 125 -12.32 -11.66 16.71
N THR A 126 -12.27 -10.82 17.74
CA THR A 126 -13.14 -10.86 18.92
C THR A 126 -14.20 -9.77 18.88
N PRO A 127 -15.38 -9.95 19.53
CA PRO A 127 -16.45 -8.94 19.55
C PRO A 127 -16.07 -7.66 20.26
N ASP A 128 -16.71 -6.54 19.87
CA ASP A 128 -16.56 -5.21 20.43
C ASP A 128 -16.64 -5.16 21.95
N SER A 129 -15.53 -4.83 22.59
CA SER A 129 -15.50 -4.49 24.01
C SER A 129 -14.56 -3.31 24.25
N LEU A 130 -14.94 -2.41 25.20
CA LEU A 130 -13.97 -1.46 25.74
C LEU A 130 -13.13 -2.22 26.78
N PRO A 131 -11.84 -2.44 26.56
CA PRO A 131 -11.00 -3.13 27.51
C PRO A 131 -10.77 -2.27 28.75
N SER A 132 -10.65 -2.93 29.93
CA SER A 132 -10.16 -2.23 31.11
C SER A 132 -8.66 -1.95 30.99
N PRO A 133 -8.12 -0.95 31.74
CA PRO A 133 -6.68 -0.68 31.74
C PRO A 133 -5.83 -1.91 32.08
N GLU A 134 -6.31 -2.79 32.97
CA GLU A 134 -5.62 -4.03 33.34
C GLU A 134 -5.55 -5.02 32.17
N LEU A 135 -6.61 -5.11 31.36
CA LEU A 135 -6.63 -5.96 30.16
C LEU A 135 -5.67 -5.42 29.09
N ILE A 136 -5.55 -4.09 28.95
CA ILE A 136 -4.60 -3.45 28.01
C ILE A 136 -3.16 -3.77 28.45
N GLU A 137 -2.82 -3.59 29.73
CA GLU A 137 -1.48 -3.92 30.23
C GLU A 137 -1.17 -5.41 30.10
N ALA A 138 -2.15 -6.30 30.34
CA ALA A 138 -1.99 -7.72 30.10
C ALA A 138 -1.74 -8.04 28.63
N ALA A 139 -2.45 -7.37 27.70
CA ALA A 139 -2.25 -7.54 26.27
C ALA A 139 -0.88 -7.04 25.82
N LYS A 140 -0.38 -5.89 26.35
CA LYS A 140 0.99 -5.42 26.10
C LYS A 140 2.03 -6.44 26.55
N ALA A 141 1.85 -7.00 27.76
CA ALA A 141 2.74 -8.04 28.27
C ALA A 141 2.72 -9.31 27.39
N GLN A 142 1.55 -9.67 26.84
CA GLN A 142 1.44 -10.79 25.89
C GLN A 142 2.12 -10.48 24.54
N SER A 143 2.00 -9.25 24.04
CA SER A 143 2.68 -8.80 22.81
C SER A 143 4.21 -8.93 22.94
N ALA A 144 4.76 -8.57 24.10
CA ALA A 144 6.18 -8.70 24.39
C ALA A 144 6.69 -10.16 24.37
N LEU A 145 5.81 -11.15 24.55
CA LEU A 145 6.18 -12.57 24.43
C LEU A 145 6.35 -13.04 22.98
N ARG A 146 5.92 -12.24 21.99
CA ARG A 146 5.99 -12.53 20.54
C ARG A 146 5.42 -13.90 20.16
N LYS A 147 4.26 -14.25 20.74
CA LYS A 147 3.58 -15.55 20.52
C LYS A 147 2.35 -15.47 19.63
N LYS A 148 1.89 -14.23 19.34
CA LYS A 148 0.81 -13.97 18.39
C LYS A 148 1.21 -12.83 17.47
N VAL A 149 0.91 -12.99 16.19
CA VAL A 149 1.30 -12.04 15.15
C VAL A 149 0.09 -11.61 14.32
N ASN A 150 0.12 -10.37 13.83
CA ASN A 150 -0.85 -9.80 12.91
C ASN A 150 -0.09 -9.01 11.84
N PHE A 151 -0.21 -9.41 10.58
CA PHE A 151 0.47 -8.77 9.47
C PHE A 151 -0.38 -7.72 8.72
N ASN A 152 -1.53 -7.31 9.27
CA ASN A 152 -2.47 -6.42 8.56
C ASN A 152 -1.86 -5.07 8.14
N ALA A 153 -0.82 -4.60 8.81
CA ALA A 153 -0.13 -3.34 8.49
C ALA A 153 0.86 -3.44 7.32
N ILE A 154 1.07 -4.65 6.76
CA ILE A 154 2.12 -4.88 5.75
C ILE A 154 1.74 -5.94 4.70
N ALA A 155 0.75 -6.78 4.97
CA ALA A 155 0.48 -7.95 4.15
C ALA A 155 -0.11 -7.61 2.77
N GLN A 156 -0.96 -6.57 2.68
CA GLN A 156 -1.54 -6.17 1.41
C GLN A 156 -0.49 -5.50 0.51
N GLY A 157 0.32 -4.60 1.06
CA GLY A 157 1.47 -4.04 0.35
C GLY A 157 2.44 -5.11 -0.13
N TYR A 158 2.79 -6.05 0.74
CA TYR A 158 3.64 -7.19 0.38
C TYR A 158 3.05 -8.07 -0.72
N SER A 159 1.73 -8.24 -0.76
CA SER A 159 1.05 -8.97 -1.84
C SER A 159 1.23 -8.28 -3.19
N CYS A 160 1.17 -6.94 -3.22
CA CYS A 160 1.47 -6.16 -4.42
C CYS A 160 2.91 -6.37 -4.88
N ASP A 161 3.87 -6.34 -3.95
CA ASP A 161 5.30 -6.55 -4.24
C ASP A 161 5.57 -7.97 -4.77
N LEU A 162 4.94 -9.01 -4.20
CA LEU A 162 5.08 -10.39 -4.69
C LEU A 162 4.58 -10.53 -6.13
N ILE A 163 3.40 -9.98 -6.44
CA ILE A 163 2.83 -10.03 -7.79
C ILE A 163 3.71 -9.23 -8.75
N ALA A 164 4.14 -8.02 -8.37
CA ALA A 164 5.03 -7.18 -9.17
C ALA A 164 6.38 -7.85 -9.42
N GLY A 165 6.97 -8.46 -8.40
CA GLY A 165 8.21 -9.24 -8.50
C GLY A 165 8.07 -10.41 -9.46
N TRP A 166 6.97 -11.16 -9.39
CA TRP A 166 6.67 -12.23 -10.33
C TRP A 166 6.52 -11.70 -11.77
N LEU A 167 5.75 -10.63 -11.99
CA LEU A 167 5.58 -9.99 -13.30
C LEU A 167 6.92 -9.55 -13.89
N ARG A 168 7.76 -8.90 -13.09
CA ARG A 168 9.11 -8.47 -13.49
C ARG A 168 10.00 -9.67 -13.87
N SER A 169 9.88 -10.80 -13.16
CA SER A 169 10.61 -12.05 -13.49
C SER A 169 10.19 -12.64 -14.86
N LYS A 170 8.99 -12.28 -15.34
CA LYS A 170 8.47 -12.66 -16.67
C LYS A 170 8.78 -11.63 -17.76
N GLY A 171 9.51 -10.55 -17.42
CA GLY A 171 9.90 -9.51 -18.36
C GLY A 171 8.92 -8.34 -18.49
N VAL A 172 7.83 -8.33 -17.71
CA VAL A 172 6.89 -7.19 -17.65
C VAL A 172 7.58 -5.98 -17.02
N ARG A 173 7.49 -4.82 -17.67
CA ARG A 173 8.14 -3.57 -17.23
C ARG A 173 7.13 -2.49 -16.88
N ASN A 174 5.96 -2.50 -17.50
CA ASN A 174 4.90 -1.53 -17.30
C ASN A 174 3.72 -2.24 -16.63
N MET A 175 3.39 -1.85 -15.40
CA MET A 175 2.32 -2.51 -14.64
C MET A 175 1.73 -1.59 -13.57
N LEU A 176 0.48 -1.88 -13.24
CA LEU A 176 -0.21 -1.39 -12.04
C LEU A 176 -0.87 -2.59 -11.35
N VAL A 177 -0.44 -2.89 -10.15
CA VAL A 177 -1.00 -3.93 -9.26
C VAL A 177 -1.80 -3.24 -8.18
N ASP A 178 -3.11 -3.46 -8.15
CA ASP A 178 -4.05 -2.85 -7.20
C ASP A 178 -4.78 -3.97 -6.46
N VAL A 179 -4.56 -4.05 -5.16
CA VAL A 179 -5.16 -5.04 -4.24
C VAL A 179 -5.88 -4.30 -3.08
N GLY A 180 -6.15 -3.01 -3.28
CA GLY A 180 -6.48 -2.05 -2.23
C GLY A 180 -5.27 -1.18 -1.93
N GLU A 181 -4.13 -1.80 -1.71
CA GLU A 181 -2.81 -1.19 -1.79
C GLU A 181 -2.28 -1.30 -3.23
N ILE A 182 -1.36 -0.42 -3.64
CA ILE A 182 -0.98 -0.32 -5.05
C ILE A 182 0.53 -0.37 -5.22
N PHE A 183 0.97 -1.16 -6.22
CA PHE A 183 2.31 -1.07 -6.78
C PHE A 183 2.23 -0.59 -8.23
N GLY A 184 3.04 0.40 -8.60
CA GLY A 184 3.15 0.92 -9.96
C GLY A 184 4.58 0.85 -10.49
N CYS A 185 4.72 0.65 -11.82
CA CYS A 185 6.01 0.71 -12.51
C CYS A 185 5.77 1.03 -13.99
N GLY A 186 6.68 1.82 -14.57
CA GLY A 186 6.65 2.16 -16.00
C GLY A 186 5.52 3.13 -16.35
N VAL A 187 4.93 2.95 -17.52
CA VAL A 187 3.92 3.84 -18.07
C VAL A 187 2.56 3.15 -18.20
N ASN A 188 1.50 3.93 -18.33
CA ASN A 188 0.14 3.47 -18.61
C ASN A 188 -0.07 3.17 -20.13
N PRO A 189 -1.25 2.66 -20.55
CA PRO A 189 -1.51 2.37 -21.97
C PRO A 189 -1.35 3.57 -22.92
N GLU A 190 -1.45 4.80 -22.42
CA GLU A 190 -1.27 6.02 -23.20
C GLU A 190 0.20 6.51 -23.21
N GLY A 191 1.14 5.72 -22.66
CA GLY A 191 2.56 6.06 -22.56
C GLY A 191 2.88 7.17 -21.55
N ARG A 192 1.96 7.43 -20.61
CA ARG A 192 2.08 8.45 -19.56
C ARG A 192 2.30 7.81 -18.20
N HIS A 193 2.59 8.61 -17.19
CA HIS A 193 2.63 8.16 -15.80
C HIS A 193 1.29 7.56 -15.37
N TRP A 194 1.34 6.56 -14.50
CA TRP A 194 0.15 6.08 -13.80
C TRP A 194 -0.38 7.17 -12.88
N THR A 195 -1.70 7.32 -12.82
CA THR A 195 -2.36 8.28 -11.92
C THR A 195 -3.27 7.54 -10.96
N ILE A 196 -3.20 7.91 -9.68
CA ILE A 196 -3.97 7.31 -8.60
C ILE A 196 -4.84 8.39 -7.96
N GLY A 197 -6.13 8.11 -7.81
CA GLY A 197 -7.04 8.95 -7.05
C GLY A 197 -6.91 8.67 -5.54
N ILE A 198 -6.80 9.73 -4.76
CA ILE A 198 -6.79 9.67 -3.29
C ILE A 198 -8.15 10.10 -2.80
N ASP A 199 -8.85 9.20 -2.10
CA ASP A 199 -10.20 9.42 -1.60
C ASP A 199 -10.25 10.45 -0.47
N SER A 200 -11.35 11.21 -0.41
CA SER A 200 -11.67 12.06 0.74
C SER A 200 -11.94 11.18 1.96
N PRO A 201 -11.26 11.42 3.11
CA PRO A 201 -11.44 10.65 4.34
C PRO A 201 -12.69 11.08 5.12
N VAL A 202 -13.86 11.00 4.49
CA VAL A 202 -15.15 11.31 5.10
C VAL A 202 -15.89 10.03 5.49
N ASP A 203 -16.60 10.06 6.62
CA ASP A 203 -17.39 8.94 7.08
C ASP A 203 -18.45 8.58 6.02
N GLY A 204 -18.52 7.30 5.66
CA GLY A 204 -19.43 6.82 4.62
C GLY A 204 -18.87 6.78 3.19
N ASN A 205 -17.67 7.32 2.94
CA ASN A 205 -16.97 7.14 1.66
C ASN A 205 -16.33 5.74 1.59
N ASN A 206 -17.19 4.70 1.44
CA ASN A 206 -16.76 3.29 1.43
C ASN A 206 -16.55 2.74 0.02
N LYS A 207 -16.79 3.56 -1.02
CA LYS A 207 -16.61 3.16 -2.42
C LYS A 207 -15.38 3.87 -2.99
N PRO A 208 -14.29 3.14 -3.28
CA PRO A 208 -13.09 3.74 -3.85
C PRO A 208 -13.38 4.57 -5.11
N GLY A 209 -12.82 5.78 -5.17
CA GLY A 209 -12.98 6.71 -6.29
C GLY A 209 -14.31 7.44 -6.35
N ALA A 210 -15.22 7.30 -5.37
CA ALA A 210 -16.52 7.98 -5.37
C ALA A 210 -16.41 9.46 -5.00
N ASP A 211 -15.48 9.80 -4.11
CA ASP A 211 -15.18 11.17 -3.68
C ASP A 211 -13.68 11.33 -3.55
N LEU A 212 -13.06 11.93 -4.57
CA LEU A 212 -11.61 12.11 -4.63
C LEU A 212 -11.21 13.46 -4.04
N LYS A 213 -10.23 13.44 -3.14
CA LYS A 213 -9.60 14.66 -2.62
C LYS A 213 -8.56 15.22 -3.58
N CYS A 214 -7.74 14.35 -4.16
CA CYS A 214 -6.75 14.73 -5.17
C CYS A 214 -6.36 13.54 -6.07
N ILE A 215 -5.54 13.84 -7.08
CA ILE A 215 -4.95 12.83 -7.97
C ILE A 215 -3.42 12.95 -7.84
N TYR A 216 -2.76 11.79 -7.71
CA TYR A 216 -1.32 11.69 -7.64
C TYR A 216 -0.76 10.98 -8.88
N SER A 217 0.31 11.53 -9.47
CA SER A 217 1.03 10.91 -10.60
C SER A 217 2.23 10.13 -10.08
N LEU A 218 2.23 8.81 -10.27
CA LEU A 218 3.32 7.94 -9.81
C LEU A 218 4.62 8.20 -10.60
N PRO A 219 5.80 8.05 -9.98
CA PRO A 219 7.06 8.01 -10.70
C PRO A 219 7.10 6.81 -11.67
N GLN A 220 7.94 6.87 -12.72
CA GLN A 220 8.08 5.76 -13.67
C GLN A 220 8.82 4.55 -13.08
N GLY A 221 9.65 4.77 -12.06
CA GLY A 221 10.32 3.69 -11.34
C GLY A 221 9.35 2.81 -10.55
N PRO A 222 9.84 1.67 -10.02
CA PRO A 222 9.06 0.86 -9.10
C PRO A 222 8.66 1.68 -7.88
N CYS A 223 7.36 1.73 -7.57
CA CYS A 223 6.86 2.44 -6.39
C CYS A 223 5.63 1.77 -5.80
N GLY A 224 5.50 1.86 -4.49
CA GLY A 224 4.28 1.55 -3.75
C GLY A 224 3.53 2.82 -3.39
N ILE A 225 2.20 2.79 -3.41
CA ILE A 225 1.35 3.85 -2.88
C ILE A 225 0.23 3.23 -2.05
N VAL A 226 0.15 3.64 -0.79
CA VAL A 226 -0.78 3.08 0.19
C VAL A 226 -1.43 4.19 1.00
N THR A 227 -2.71 4.04 1.28
CA THR A 227 -3.48 4.97 2.11
C THR A 227 -4.04 4.29 3.35
N SER A 228 -3.57 4.68 4.52
CA SER A 228 -4.18 4.37 5.80
C SER A 228 -5.08 5.51 6.27
N GLY A 229 -6.20 5.19 6.95
CA GLY A 229 -7.12 6.23 7.42
C GLY A 229 -8.09 5.75 8.49
N ASN A 230 -8.59 6.68 9.30
CA ASN A 230 -9.46 6.42 10.46
C ASN A 230 -10.96 6.45 10.14
N TYR A 231 -11.35 6.61 8.86
CA TYR A 231 -12.74 6.84 8.45
C TYR A 231 -13.48 5.57 8.01
N ARG A 232 -12.77 4.48 7.68
CA ARG A 232 -13.38 3.23 7.17
C ARG A 232 -13.71 2.22 8.27
N LYS A 233 -12.86 2.12 9.31
CA LYS A 233 -13.04 1.16 10.43
C LYS A 233 -12.94 1.90 11.75
N PHE A 234 -14.08 2.10 12.38
CA PHE A 234 -14.20 2.68 13.72
C PHE A 234 -15.49 2.21 14.36
N TYR A 235 -15.61 2.37 15.66
CA TYR A 235 -16.89 2.28 16.36
C TYR A 235 -17.11 3.52 17.23
N ILE A 236 -18.39 3.83 17.48
CA ILE A 236 -18.78 4.94 18.37
C ILE A 236 -19.39 4.31 19.62
N ARG A 237 -18.85 4.67 20.79
CA ARG A 237 -19.38 4.25 22.08
C ARG A 237 -19.40 5.44 23.01
N ASP A 238 -20.52 5.68 23.70
CA ASP A 238 -20.76 6.81 24.59
C ASP A 238 -20.40 8.17 23.95
N GLY A 239 -20.71 8.33 22.66
CA GLY A 239 -20.44 9.55 21.86
C GLY A 239 -18.97 9.74 21.47
N LYS A 240 -18.08 8.84 21.83
CA LYS A 240 -16.65 8.88 21.46
C LYS A 240 -16.35 7.91 20.32
N LYS A 241 -15.64 8.41 19.31
CA LYS A 241 -15.13 7.61 18.17
C LYS A 241 -13.83 6.91 18.59
N TYR A 242 -13.77 5.60 18.35
CA TYR A 242 -12.59 4.77 18.54
C TYR A 242 -12.15 4.25 17.18
N ALA A 243 -11.02 4.74 16.69
CA ALA A 243 -10.42 4.27 15.45
C ALA A 243 -9.74 2.91 15.66
N HIS A 244 -9.63 2.13 14.59
CA HIS A 244 -8.91 0.86 14.62
C HIS A 244 -7.39 1.02 14.71
N THR A 245 -6.87 2.24 14.58
CA THR A 245 -5.45 2.56 14.75
C THR A 245 -5.13 2.62 16.23
N ILE A 246 -4.39 1.63 16.71
CA ILE A 246 -3.93 1.50 18.09
C ILE A 246 -2.44 1.80 18.11
N ASP A 247 -2.02 2.62 19.05
CA ASP A 247 -0.60 2.81 19.34
C ASP A 247 -0.10 1.64 20.22
N PRO A 248 0.79 0.78 19.72
CA PRO A 248 1.28 -0.37 20.48
C PRO A 248 2.08 0.01 21.74
N ILE A 249 2.65 1.22 21.78
CA ILE A 249 3.45 1.72 22.89
C ILE A 249 2.55 2.08 24.07
N THR A 250 1.49 2.85 23.80
CA THR A 250 0.51 3.22 24.84
C THR A 250 -0.53 2.13 25.10
N GLY A 251 -0.87 1.34 24.07
CA GLY A 251 -1.94 0.34 24.09
C GLY A 251 -3.32 0.92 23.80
N TYR A 252 -3.44 2.20 23.43
CA TYR A 252 -4.72 2.89 23.22
C TYR A 252 -4.90 3.35 21.77
N PRO A 253 -6.16 3.45 21.28
CA PRO A 253 -6.47 4.10 20.02
C PRO A 253 -6.00 5.54 20.00
N VAL A 254 -5.47 5.98 18.86
CA VAL A 254 -5.01 7.35 18.64
C VAL A 254 -6.17 8.35 18.57
N THR A 255 -5.91 9.62 18.94
CA THR A 255 -6.94 10.67 19.05
C THR A 255 -6.54 11.99 18.40
N HIS A 256 -5.48 12.02 17.60
CA HIS A 256 -5.02 13.21 16.88
C HIS A 256 -5.90 13.53 15.65
N ASN A 257 -5.62 14.67 15.02
CA ASN A 257 -6.39 15.23 13.90
C ASN A 257 -6.04 14.69 12.51
N LEU A 258 -5.05 13.80 12.36
CA LEU A 258 -4.74 13.18 11.07
C LEU A 258 -5.85 12.18 10.70
N LEU A 259 -6.47 12.41 9.54
CA LEU A 259 -7.62 11.63 9.05
C LEU A 259 -7.18 10.51 8.12
N SER A 260 -6.19 10.79 7.25
CA SER A 260 -5.56 9.77 6.40
C SER A 260 -4.12 10.14 6.05
N ALA A 261 -3.32 9.12 5.81
CA ALA A 261 -1.96 9.22 5.34
C ALA A 261 -1.80 8.34 4.10
N THR A 262 -1.53 8.97 2.96
CA THR A 262 -1.10 8.28 1.75
C THR A 262 0.40 8.40 1.65
N ILE A 263 1.10 7.29 1.64
CA ILE A 263 2.56 7.22 1.50
C ILE A 263 2.91 6.63 0.13
N ILE A 264 3.84 7.26 -0.53
CA ILE A 264 4.48 6.78 -1.75
C ILE A 264 5.92 6.42 -1.40
N SER A 265 6.30 5.16 -1.63
CA SER A 265 7.68 4.68 -1.47
C SER A 265 8.25 4.33 -2.84
N SER A 266 9.34 4.97 -3.20
CA SER A 266 10.05 4.77 -4.48
C SER A 266 11.54 4.47 -4.26
N ASN A 267 11.87 3.77 -3.19
CA ASN A 267 13.24 3.40 -2.87
C ASN A 267 13.80 2.46 -3.95
N PRO A 268 14.84 2.87 -4.72
CA PRO A 268 15.38 2.06 -5.82
C PRO A 268 16.09 0.79 -5.35
N GLU A 269 16.50 0.73 -4.08
CA GLU A 269 17.16 -0.40 -3.45
C GLU A 269 16.16 -1.38 -2.82
N SER A 270 14.89 -0.95 -2.63
CA SER A 270 13.85 -1.80 -2.05
C SER A 270 13.17 -2.67 -3.12
N VAL A 271 12.88 -3.90 -2.75
CA VAL A 271 12.01 -4.82 -3.51
C VAL A 271 10.61 -4.92 -2.90
N THR A 272 10.35 -4.15 -1.85
CA THR A 272 9.13 -4.16 -1.04
C THR A 272 8.54 -2.76 -0.88
N ASN A 273 8.56 -1.96 -1.96
CA ASN A 273 8.08 -0.57 -1.91
C ASN A 273 6.61 -0.43 -1.50
N ALA A 274 5.75 -1.38 -1.87
CA ALA A 274 4.35 -1.33 -1.47
C ALA A 274 4.17 -1.74 0.00
N ALA A 275 4.91 -2.73 0.50
CA ALA A 275 4.94 -3.05 1.93
C ALA A 275 5.56 -1.93 2.77
N ASP A 276 6.59 -1.24 2.25
CA ASP A 276 7.21 -0.08 2.89
C ASP A 276 6.17 1.05 3.04
N ALA A 277 5.44 1.35 1.96
CA ALA A 277 4.38 2.37 1.98
C ALA A 277 3.25 2.00 2.95
N ASP A 278 2.84 0.72 3.02
CA ASP A 278 1.80 0.19 3.91
C ASP A 278 2.20 0.36 5.39
N ALA A 279 3.42 -0.09 5.74
CA ALA A 279 3.97 0.07 7.08
C ALA A 279 4.06 1.54 7.50
N TYR A 280 4.59 2.41 6.62
CA TYR A 280 4.79 3.82 6.95
C TYR A 280 3.48 4.61 6.94
N ALA A 281 2.49 4.25 6.12
CA ALA A 281 1.15 4.84 6.20
C ALA A 281 0.49 4.50 7.55
N THR A 282 0.60 3.26 8.01
CA THR A 282 0.16 2.84 9.34
C THR A 282 0.90 3.61 10.43
N TRP A 283 2.23 3.73 10.33
CA TRP A 283 3.05 4.51 11.26
C TRP A 283 2.59 5.97 11.36
N CYS A 284 2.40 6.64 10.22
CA CYS A 284 1.92 8.02 10.18
C CYS A 284 0.58 8.19 10.91
N MET A 285 -0.32 7.23 10.71
CA MET A 285 -1.62 7.22 11.39
C MET A 285 -1.53 6.99 12.90
N VAL A 286 -0.44 6.46 13.41
CA VAL A 286 -0.21 6.34 14.86
C VAL A 286 0.41 7.60 15.43
N VAL A 287 1.42 8.17 14.77
CA VAL A 287 2.21 9.29 15.35
C VAL A 287 1.59 10.67 15.10
N GLY A 288 0.70 10.81 14.12
CA GLY A 288 0.04 12.07 13.79
C GLY A 288 0.84 12.96 12.83
N LEU A 289 0.25 14.12 12.49
CA LEU A 289 0.67 14.98 11.38
C LEU A 289 2.13 15.44 11.45
N ASP A 290 2.55 16.01 12.58
CA ASP A 290 3.87 16.67 12.67
C ASP A 290 5.03 15.68 12.56
N GLU A 291 4.90 14.53 13.24
CA GLU A 291 5.90 13.46 13.15
C GLU A 291 5.91 12.83 11.77
N ALA A 292 4.72 12.62 11.16
CA ALA A 292 4.60 12.09 9.82
C ALA A 292 5.31 12.97 8.78
N ARG A 293 5.13 14.29 8.85
CA ARG A 293 5.83 15.26 7.98
C ARG A 293 7.35 15.14 8.14
N ARG A 294 7.87 15.21 9.35
CA ARG A 294 9.32 15.10 9.62
C ARG A 294 9.91 13.79 9.12
N PHE A 295 9.18 12.69 9.28
CA PHE A 295 9.61 11.38 8.83
C PHE A 295 9.75 11.31 7.31
N VAL A 296 8.75 11.80 6.59
CA VAL A 296 8.75 11.82 5.13
C VAL A 296 9.83 12.76 4.59
N GLU A 297 9.91 13.99 5.10
CA GLU A 297 10.90 15.00 4.69
C GLU A 297 12.36 14.53 4.91
N SER A 298 12.58 13.65 5.88
CA SER A 298 13.92 13.09 6.14
C SER A 298 14.34 11.95 5.20
N ARG A 299 13.45 11.49 4.30
CA ARG A 299 13.67 10.32 3.42
C ARG A 299 13.37 10.65 1.97
N PRO A 300 14.38 10.87 1.11
CA PRO A 300 14.19 11.37 -0.26
C PRO A 300 13.45 10.41 -1.21
N TYR A 301 13.24 9.16 -0.79
CA TYR A 301 12.48 8.16 -1.53
C TYR A 301 11.02 8.03 -1.05
N LEU A 302 10.63 8.80 -0.04
CA LEU A 302 9.25 8.87 0.44
C LEU A 302 8.60 10.18 0.01
N GLU A 303 7.35 10.07 -0.44
CA GLU A 303 6.45 11.19 -0.61
C GLU A 303 5.15 10.89 0.12
N ALA A 304 4.40 11.93 0.47
CA ALA A 304 3.14 11.75 1.19
C ALA A 304 2.08 12.78 0.81
N VAL A 305 0.83 12.33 0.93
CA VAL A 305 -0.35 13.18 0.99
C VAL A 305 -1.02 12.92 2.34
N LEU A 306 -0.99 13.92 3.22
CA LEU A 306 -1.57 13.84 4.56
C LEU A 306 -2.83 14.71 4.59
N ILE A 307 -3.97 14.11 4.97
CA ILE A 307 -5.24 14.82 5.10
C ILE A 307 -5.58 14.88 6.58
N TYR A 308 -5.82 16.08 7.08
CA TYR A 308 -6.05 16.34 8.52
C TYR A 308 -7.15 17.35 8.73
N GLU A 309 -7.67 17.43 9.97
CA GLU A 309 -8.65 18.42 10.38
C GLU A 309 -7.96 19.53 11.17
N GLU A 310 -8.26 20.77 10.84
CA GLU A 310 -7.84 21.94 11.58
C GLU A 310 -8.94 23.00 11.53
N ASP A 311 -9.36 23.50 12.69
CA ASP A 311 -10.45 24.48 12.85
C ASP A 311 -11.79 24.03 12.23
N GLY A 312 -12.08 22.72 12.29
CA GLY A 312 -13.29 22.13 11.70
C GLY A 312 -13.26 22.02 10.17
N GLN A 313 -12.11 22.25 9.57
CA GLN A 313 -11.89 22.14 8.11
C GLN A 313 -10.91 21.03 7.77
N MET A 314 -11.21 20.30 6.70
CA MET A 314 -10.31 19.30 6.15
C MET A 314 -9.22 19.98 5.31
N LYS A 315 -7.99 19.90 5.77
CA LYS A 315 -6.79 20.40 5.10
C LYS A 315 -5.96 19.26 4.51
N LEU A 316 -5.10 19.61 3.58
CA LEU A 316 -4.22 18.68 2.89
C LEU A 316 -2.80 19.24 2.92
N TRP A 317 -1.82 18.38 3.22
CA TRP A 317 -0.40 18.65 3.07
C TRP A 317 0.20 17.63 2.09
N ARG A 318 1.08 18.09 1.21
CA ARG A 318 1.81 17.26 0.24
C ARG A 318 3.31 17.54 0.35
N SER A 319 4.10 16.48 0.32
CA SER A 319 5.57 16.60 0.38
C SER A 319 6.21 17.10 -0.91
N ASP A 320 5.52 16.98 -2.06
CA ASP A 320 5.96 17.44 -3.37
C ASP A 320 5.57 18.90 -3.68
N GLU A 321 4.80 19.53 -2.80
CA GLU A 321 4.44 20.95 -2.88
C GLU A 321 5.24 21.74 -1.84
N ALA A 322 5.93 22.82 -2.25
CA ALA A 322 6.58 23.72 -1.30
C ALA A 322 5.53 24.34 -0.35
N ASP A 323 5.84 24.43 0.95
CA ASP A 323 4.97 25.08 1.93
C ASP A 323 4.58 26.49 1.44
N GLY A 324 3.32 26.68 1.04
CA GLY A 324 2.77 27.98 0.69
C GLY A 324 2.08 28.11 -0.68
N ALA A 325 1.83 27.03 -1.40
CA ALA A 325 0.94 27.06 -2.58
C ALA A 325 -0.50 26.76 -2.11
N ASP A 326 -1.23 27.81 -1.70
CA ASP A 326 -2.69 27.80 -1.51
C ASP A 326 -3.43 27.85 -2.86
#